data_84424c904b5aea0f1a07837575f61f48
#
_entry.id   84424c904b5aea0f1a07837575f61f48
#
_cell.length_a   1.000
_cell.length_b   1.000
_cell.length_c   1.000
_cell.angle_alpha   90.00
_cell.angle_beta   90.00
_cell.angle_gamma   90.00
#
_symmetry.space_group_name_H-M   'P 1'
#
loop_
_entity.id
_entity.type
_entity.pdbx_description
1 polymer ?
#
loop_
_entity_poly.entity_id
_entity_poly.type
_entity_poly.pdbx_seq_one_letter_code
_entity_poly.pdbx_strand_id
1 'polypeptide(L)'
;MRDWNKELAKIDKQLESMADETLLPTSAAATPEAKAQVRAEQSRTRTLGVMLRLLLAVGLGVGILFWPYDHRCGLALVGYLATVGVVIGSGVWSAIWSWRHRSSRAHILSLAIVLLGLVLGAIEILPRAGYAKSAPGRPVTWLCP
;
A
#
# COMPACT_ATOMS: atom_id res chain seq x y z
N MET A 1 25.61 -40.09 -18.78
CA MET A 1 24.57 -39.01 -18.77
C MET A 1 23.55 -39.38 -17.72
N ARG A 2 23.31 -38.52 -16.74
CA ARG A 2 22.25 -38.74 -15.74
C ARG A 2 20.91 -38.57 -16.42
N ASP A 3 20.03 -39.54 -16.23
CA ASP A 3 18.72 -39.58 -16.85
C ASP A 3 17.74 -38.73 -15.99
N TRP A 4 17.81 -37.42 -16.18
CA TRP A 4 17.03 -36.42 -15.44
C TRP A 4 15.52 -36.68 -15.49
N ASN A 5 15.04 -37.27 -16.58
CA ASN A 5 13.61 -37.60 -16.70
C ASN A 5 13.18 -38.70 -15.72
N LYS A 6 14.06 -39.67 -15.41
CA LYS A 6 13.78 -40.69 -14.40
C LYS A 6 13.83 -40.13 -12.96
N GLU A 7 14.72 -39.19 -12.70
CA GLU A 7 14.78 -38.52 -11.39
C GLU A 7 13.57 -37.62 -11.16
N LEU A 8 13.15 -36.85 -12.17
CA LEU A 8 11.93 -36.03 -12.10
C LEU A 8 10.68 -36.89 -11.88
N ALA A 9 10.52 -37.99 -12.61
CA ALA A 9 9.40 -38.92 -12.39
C ALA A 9 9.37 -39.56 -11.00
N LYS A 10 10.53 -39.76 -10.39
CA LYS A 10 10.61 -40.20 -8.99
C LYS A 10 10.18 -39.15 -7.99
N ILE A 11 10.57 -37.89 -8.23
CA ILE A 11 10.20 -36.76 -7.39
C ILE A 11 8.69 -36.48 -7.51
N ASP A 12 8.15 -36.52 -8.72
CA ASP A 12 6.69 -36.38 -8.95
C ASP A 12 5.89 -37.45 -8.20
N LYS A 13 6.35 -38.70 -8.26
CA LYS A 13 5.71 -39.81 -7.54
C LYS A 13 5.81 -39.70 -6.04
N GLN A 14 6.90 -39.15 -5.51
CA GLN A 14 7.07 -38.87 -4.08
C GLN A 14 6.21 -37.71 -3.63
N LEU A 15 6.07 -36.65 -4.42
CA LEU A 15 5.19 -35.53 -4.17
C LEU A 15 3.72 -35.97 -4.15
N GLU A 16 3.32 -36.82 -5.08
CA GLU A 16 1.97 -37.36 -5.17
C GLU A 16 1.64 -38.23 -3.96
N SER A 17 2.56 -39.10 -3.51
CA SER A 17 2.38 -39.92 -2.31
C SER A 17 2.40 -39.11 -1.00
N MET A 18 3.13 -38.00 -0.92
CA MET A 18 3.10 -37.12 0.24
C MET A 18 1.87 -36.20 0.26
N ALA A 19 1.31 -35.86 -0.89
CA ALA A 19 0.07 -35.10 -0.98
C ALA A 19 -1.14 -35.88 -0.47
N ASP A 20 -1.13 -37.21 -0.64
CA ASP A 20 -2.20 -38.07 -0.16
C ASP A 20 -2.15 -38.33 1.35
N GLU A 21 -0.98 -38.31 1.98
CA GLU A 21 -0.86 -38.83 3.37
C GLU A 21 -0.65 -37.77 4.46
N THR A 22 -0.18 -36.57 4.17
CA THR A 22 0.35 -35.74 5.27
C THR A 22 -0.09 -34.26 5.31
N LEU A 23 -0.72 -33.70 4.31
CA LEU A 23 -0.80 -32.22 4.23
C LEU A 23 -2.19 -31.59 4.33
N LEU A 24 -3.28 -32.35 4.36
CA LEU A 24 -4.58 -31.71 4.59
C LEU A 24 -5.55 -32.66 5.27
N PRO A 25 -5.86 -32.45 6.55
CA PRO A 25 -7.11 -32.96 7.06
C PRO A 25 -8.24 -32.30 6.27
N THR A 26 -8.78 -33.02 5.29
CA THR A 26 -10.12 -32.80 4.75
C THR A 26 -10.35 -31.53 3.91
N SER A 27 -9.44 -31.15 3.02
CA SER A 27 -9.81 -30.28 1.92
C SER A 27 -10.65 -31.00 0.84
N ALA A 28 -10.64 -32.33 0.83
CA ALA A 28 -11.38 -33.14 -0.14
C ALA A 28 -12.88 -33.23 0.13
N ALA A 29 -13.34 -32.94 1.35
CA ALA A 29 -14.76 -33.03 1.71
C ALA A 29 -15.53 -31.70 1.61
N ALA A 30 -14.88 -30.58 1.30
CA ALA A 30 -15.60 -29.35 1.09
C ALA A 30 -16.21 -29.33 -0.30
N THR A 31 -17.55 -29.30 -0.38
CA THR A 31 -18.28 -29.15 -1.63
C THR A 31 -17.77 -27.93 -2.41
N PRO A 32 -17.81 -27.97 -3.76
CA PRO A 32 -17.38 -26.82 -4.57
C PRO A 32 -18.08 -25.52 -4.18
N GLU A 33 -19.31 -25.60 -3.67
CA GLU A 33 -20.09 -24.47 -3.15
C GLU A 33 -19.51 -23.90 -1.84
N ALA A 34 -19.07 -24.74 -0.90
CA ALA A 34 -18.41 -24.30 0.33
C ALA A 34 -17.06 -23.60 0.04
N LYS A 35 -16.30 -24.11 -0.93
CA LYS A 35 -15.05 -23.48 -1.38
C LYS A 35 -15.32 -22.14 -2.06
N ALA A 36 -16.41 -22.00 -2.81
CA ALA A 36 -16.82 -20.76 -3.44
C ALA A 36 -17.26 -19.71 -2.40
N GLN A 37 -18.00 -20.11 -1.38
CA GLN A 37 -18.44 -19.24 -0.29
C GLN A 37 -17.25 -18.71 0.52
N VAL A 38 -16.32 -19.57 0.91
CA VAL A 38 -15.09 -19.15 1.64
C VAL A 38 -14.25 -18.20 0.81
N ARG A 39 -14.11 -18.43 -0.50
CA ARG A 39 -13.42 -17.49 -1.41
C ARG A 39 -14.16 -16.16 -1.55
N ALA A 40 -15.47 -16.17 -1.60
CA ALA A 40 -16.30 -14.96 -1.69
C ALA A 40 -16.19 -14.12 -0.40
N GLU A 41 -16.24 -14.75 0.77
CA GLU A 41 -16.04 -14.07 2.05
C GLU A 41 -14.61 -13.53 2.21
N GLN A 42 -13.59 -14.30 1.88
CA GLN A 42 -12.20 -13.83 1.90
C GLN A 42 -11.96 -12.68 0.92
N SER A 43 -12.58 -12.69 -0.25
CA SER A 43 -12.48 -11.59 -1.20
C SER A 43 -13.19 -10.33 -0.70
N ARG A 44 -14.34 -10.48 -0.06
CA ARG A 44 -15.15 -9.39 0.47
C ARG A 44 -14.47 -8.66 1.64
N THR A 45 -13.95 -9.40 2.62
CA THR A 45 -13.21 -8.82 3.75
C THR A 45 -11.91 -8.16 3.32
N ARG A 46 -11.24 -8.72 2.31
CA ARG A 46 -10.02 -8.18 1.73
C ARG A 46 -10.28 -6.88 0.96
N THR A 47 -11.36 -6.82 0.19
CA THR A 47 -11.76 -5.64 -0.57
C THR A 47 -12.21 -4.51 0.35
N LEU A 48 -12.96 -4.81 1.41
CA LEU A 48 -13.36 -3.82 2.42
C LEU A 48 -12.15 -3.20 3.14
N GLY A 49 -11.15 -3.99 3.52
CA GLY A 49 -9.93 -3.49 4.14
C GLY A 49 -9.11 -2.56 3.22
N VAL A 50 -9.05 -2.88 1.93
CA VAL A 50 -8.38 -2.02 0.93
C VAL A 50 -9.18 -0.74 0.69
N MET A 51 -10.51 -0.85 0.54
CA MET A 51 -11.39 0.30 0.35
C MET A 51 -11.35 1.25 1.55
N LEU A 52 -11.37 0.73 2.77
CA LEU A 52 -11.29 1.55 3.98
C LEU A 52 -9.96 2.32 4.07
N ARG A 53 -8.86 1.69 3.73
CA ARG A 53 -7.54 2.34 3.68
C ARG A 53 -7.46 3.42 2.60
N LEU A 54 -8.05 3.15 1.44
CA LEU A 54 -8.11 4.09 0.33
C LEU A 54 -8.98 5.32 0.70
N LEU A 55 -10.14 5.09 1.31
CA LEU A 55 -11.01 6.16 1.82
C LEU A 55 -10.31 6.99 2.91
N LEU A 56 -9.56 6.36 3.81
CA LEU A 56 -8.77 7.04 4.83
C LEU A 56 -7.66 7.90 4.20
N ALA A 57 -6.93 7.36 3.23
CA ALA A 57 -5.88 8.10 2.54
C ALA A 57 -6.45 9.29 1.73
N VAL A 58 -7.56 9.10 1.03
CA VAL A 58 -8.26 10.17 0.30
C VAL A 58 -8.84 11.18 1.28
N GLY A 59 -9.48 10.74 2.37
CA GLY A 59 -10.02 11.62 3.40
C GLY A 59 -8.95 12.48 4.08
N LEU A 60 -7.79 11.91 4.39
CA LEU A 60 -6.63 12.65 4.89
C LEU A 60 -6.11 13.64 3.84
N GLY A 61 -6.00 13.23 2.57
CA GLY A 61 -5.57 14.10 1.48
C GLY A 61 -6.51 15.30 1.29
N VAL A 62 -7.82 15.06 1.30
CA VAL A 62 -8.84 16.12 1.23
C VAL A 62 -8.82 16.98 2.50
N GLY A 63 -8.67 16.38 3.68
CA GLY A 63 -8.52 17.12 4.94
C GLY A 63 -7.33 18.09 4.93
N ILE A 64 -6.21 17.69 4.33
CA ILE A 64 -5.03 18.54 4.14
C ILE A 64 -5.37 19.74 3.24
N LEU A 65 -6.19 19.57 2.21
CA LEU A 65 -6.57 20.66 1.31
C LEU A 65 -7.46 21.71 2.00
N PHE A 66 -8.29 21.30 2.97
CA PHE A 66 -9.16 22.18 3.75
C PHE A 66 -8.53 22.71 5.03
N TRP A 67 -7.28 22.31 5.34
CA TRP A 67 -6.59 22.82 6.52
C TRP A 67 -6.37 24.34 6.39
N PRO A 68 -6.69 25.14 7.44
CA PRO A 68 -6.47 26.59 7.40
C PRO A 68 -4.98 26.90 7.29
N TYR A 69 -4.61 27.35 6.10
CA TYR A 69 -3.21 27.52 5.68
C TYR A 69 -2.53 28.78 6.19
N ASP A 70 -3.22 29.63 6.94
CA ASP A 70 -2.75 30.98 7.31
C ASP A 70 -1.50 30.97 8.21
N HIS A 71 -1.17 29.87 8.85
CA HIS A 71 -0.02 29.77 9.75
C HIS A 71 0.76 28.46 9.58
N ARG A 72 1.43 28.30 8.43
CA ARG A 72 2.32 27.15 8.18
C ARG A 72 3.73 27.39 8.73
N CYS A 73 3.85 27.65 10.03
CA CYS A 73 5.10 27.75 10.74
C CYS A 73 5.01 26.98 12.06
N GLY A 74 6.14 26.66 12.66
CA GLY A 74 6.20 25.98 13.96
C GLY A 74 5.48 24.64 13.99
N LEU A 75 4.66 24.40 15.01
CA LEU A 75 3.94 23.13 15.23
C LEU A 75 2.96 22.78 14.10
N ALA A 76 2.34 23.76 13.48
CA ALA A 76 1.40 23.53 12.38
C ALA A 76 2.12 22.96 11.15
N LEU A 77 3.33 23.44 10.86
CA LEU A 77 4.19 22.90 9.80
C LEU A 77 4.61 21.46 10.11
N VAL A 78 5.01 21.18 11.35
CA VAL A 78 5.38 19.83 11.78
C VAL A 78 4.20 18.88 11.63
N GLY A 79 3.01 19.28 12.06
CA GLY A 79 1.78 18.51 11.89
C GLY A 79 1.46 18.21 10.42
N TYR A 80 1.59 19.21 9.56
CA TYR A 80 1.41 19.03 8.11
C TYR A 80 2.42 18.03 7.54
N LEU A 81 3.72 18.21 7.81
CA LEU A 81 4.77 17.30 7.32
C LEU A 81 4.61 15.89 7.87
N ALA A 82 4.20 15.74 9.14
CA ALA A 82 3.90 14.44 9.71
C ALA A 82 2.74 13.75 8.98
N THR A 83 1.67 14.49 8.65
CA THR A 83 0.54 13.95 7.90
C THR A 83 0.93 13.54 6.48
N VAL A 84 1.73 14.37 5.79
CA VAL A 84 2.30 14.02 4.47
C VAL A 84 3.17 12.76 4.57
N GLY A 85 3.99 12.64 5.62
CA GLY A 85 4.79 11.46 5.90
C GLY A 85 3.95 10.20 6.08
N VAL A 86 2.83 10.28 6.79
CA VAL A 86 1.87 9.17 6.96
C VAL A 86 1.24 8.78 5.63
N VAL A 87 0.86 9.74 4.79
CA VAL A 87 0.31 9.48 3.45
C VAL A 87 1.32 8.76 2.58
N ILE A 88 2.58 9.25 2.53
CA ILE A 88 3.65 8.58 1.78
C ILE A 88 3.89 7.17 2.31
N GLY A 89 4.03 6.99 3.62
CA GLY A 89 4.27 5.71 4.26
C GLY A 89 3.16 4.69 3.98
N SER A 90 1.89 5.12 4.04
CA SER A 90 0.74 4.28 3.71
C SER A 90 0.72 3.89 2.23
N GLY A 91 1.09 4.80 1.34
CA GLY A 91 1.22 4.55 -0.10
C GLY A 91 2.33 3.53 -0.41
N VAL A 92 3.51 3.68 0.19
CA VAL A 92 4.63 2.74 0.05
C VAL A 92 4.25 1.35 0.57
N TRP A 93 3.64 1.27 1.75
CA TRP A 93 3.17 -0.01 2.30
C TRP A 93 2.17 -0.70 1.37
N SER A 94 1.20 0.07 0.84
CA SER A 94 0.21 -0.44 -0.11
C SER A 94 0.86 -0.87 -1.44
N ALA A 95 1.90 -0.17 -1.91
CA ALA A 95 2.64 -0.52 -3.11
C ALA A 95 3.39 -1.85 -2.95
N ILE A 96 4.08 -2.06 -1.83
CA ILE A 96 4.76 -3.32 -1.52
C ILE A 96 3.76 -4.48 -1.47
N TRP A 97 2.62 -4.24 -0.83
CA TRP A 97 1.60 -5.27 -0.67
C TRP A 97 0.92 -5.63 -2.00
N SER A 98 0.59 -4.63 -2.83
CA SER A 98 -0.02 -4.82 -4.15
C SER A 98 0.93 -5.50 -5.14
N TRP A 99 2.24 -5.22 -5.04
CA TRP A 99 3.27 -5.92 -5.80
C TRP A 99 3.28 -7.42 -5.50
N ARG A 100 3.27 -7.81 -4.22
CA ARG A 100 3.23 -9.22 -3.78
C ARG A 100 1.97 -9.95 -4.25
N HIS A 101 0.87 -9.25 -4.46
CA HIS A 101 -0.42 -9.82 -4.85
C HIS A 101 -0.75 -9.64 -6.34
N ARG A 102 0.21 -9.19 -7.16
CA ARG A 102 0.09 -8.99 -8.61
C ARG A 102 -1.13 -8.16 -9.04
N SER A 103 -1.59 -7.22 -8.22
CA SER A 103 -2.70 -6.33 -8.55
C SER A 103 -2.18 -5.03 -9.16
N SER A 104 -2.05 -4.97 -10.48
CA SER A 104 -1.48 -3.81 -11.20
C SER A 104 -2.25 -2.50 -10.94
N ARG A 105 -3.58 -2.53 -10.88
CA ARG A 105 -4.40 -1.34 -10.62
C ARG A 105 -4.16 -0.76 -9.22
N ALA A 106 -4.10 -1.62 -8.19
CA ALA A 106 -3.81 -1.18 -6.83
C ALA A 106 -2.38 -0.63 -6.70
N HIS A 107 -1.44 -1.20 -7.44
CA HIS A 107 -0.06 -0.75 -7.45
C HIS A 107 0.09 0.64 -8.06
N ILE A 108 -0.53 0.90 -9.21
CA ILE A 108 -0.53 2.22 -9.88
C ILE A 108 -1.15 3.28 -8.96
N LEU A 109 -2.28 2.98 -8.31
CA LEU A 109 -2.93 3.88 -7.35
C LEU A 109 -2.02 4.20 -6.15
N SER A 110 -1.34 3.19 -5.61
CA SER A 110 -0.41 3.37 -4.50
C SER A 110 0.77 4.27 -4.88
N LEU A 111 1.33 4.08 -6.09
CA LEU A 111 2.40 4.94 -6.61
C LEU A 111 1.92 6.38 -6.83
N ALA A 112 0.69 6.58 -7.31
CA ALA A 112 0.10 7.91 -7.48
C ALA A 112 -0.05 8.63 -6.12
N ILE A 113 -0.45 7.93 -5.05
CA ILE A 113 -0.53 8.48 -3.69
C ILE A 113 0.86 8.86 -3.17
N VAL A 114 1.88 8.02 -3.38
CA VAL A 114 3.26 8.33 -2.99
C VAL A 114 3.76 9.56 -3.72
N LEU A 115 3.54 9.63 -5.04
CA LEU A 115 3.96 10.77 -5.86
C LEU A 115 3.27 12.07 -5.40
N LEU A 116 1.96 12.02 -5.13
CA LEU A 116 1.21 13.16 -4.61
C LEU A 116 1.80 13.63 -3.26
N GLY A 117 2.07 12.73 -2.33
CA GLY A 117 2.67 13.06 -1.05
C GLY A 117 4.06 13.68 -1.19
N LEU A 118 4.90 13.14 -2.09
CA LEU A 118 6.22 13.70 -2.39
C LEU A 118 6.12 15.12 -2.97
N VAL A 119 5.20 15.36 -3.89
CA VAL A 119 4.97 16.69 -4.49
C VAL A 119 4.52 17.68 -3.40
N LEU A 120 3.56 17.29 -2.55
CA LEU A 120 3.08 18.15 -1.46
C LEU A 120 4.19 18.46 -0.45
N GLY A 121 5.01 17.49 -0.10
CA GLY A 121 6.19 17.69 0.76
C GLY A 121 7.24 18.58 0.11
N ALA A 122 7.52 18.38 -1.17
CA ALA A 122 8.49 19.16 -1.92
C ALA A 122 8.08 20.64 -2.01
N ILE A 123 6.83 20.94 -2.28
CA ILE A 123 6.29 22.32 -2.34
C ILE A 123 6.52 23.08 -1.03
N GLU A 124 6.51 22.40 0.11
CA GLU A 124 6.74 23.03 1.42
C GLU A 124 8.22 23.10 1.82
N ILE A 125 8.99 22.06 1.50
CA ILE A 125 10.38 21.92 1.97
C ILE A 125 11.36 22.69 1.05
N LEU A 126 11.20 22.58 -0.27
CA LEU A 126 12.15 23.17 -1.24
C LEU A 126 12.32 24.70 -1.10
N PRO A 127 11.25 25.50 -0.92
CA PRO A 127 11.42 26.94 -0.70
C PRO A 127 12.13 27.26 0.63
N ARG A 128 11.87 26.49 1.68
CA ARG A 128 12.49 26.68 2.99
C ARG A 128 13.96 26.28 3.02
N ALA A 129 14.32 25.33 2.15
CA ALA A 129 15.71 24.90 1.95
C ALA A 129 16.48 25.78 0.96
N GLY A 130 15.83 26.76 0.32
CA GLY A 130 16.45 27.67 -0.64
C GLY A 130 16.57 27.12 -2.07
N TYR A 131 15.99 25.97 -2.36
CA TYR A 131 16.04 25.34 -3.69
C TYR A 131 14.95 25.82 -4.66
N ALA A 132 13.89 26.45 -4.15
CA ALA A 132 12.81 26.96 -4.98
C ALA A 132 12.30 28.31 -4.50
N LYS A 133 11.68 29.08 -5.40
CA LYS A 133 11.00 30.32 -5.03
C LYS A 133 9.69 29.98 -4.31
N SER A 134 9.42 30.66 -3.20
CA SER A 134 8.16 30.54 -2.48
C SER A 134 6.99 31.04 -3.34
N ALA A 135 5.86 30.38 -3.25
CA ALA A 135 4.62 30.91 -3.82
C ALA A 135 4.19 32.18 -3.06
N PRO A 136 3.60 33.17 -3.75
CA PRO A 136 3.15 34.38 -3.10
C PRO A 136 2.18 34.08 -1.95
N GLY A 137 2.39 34.73 -0.80
CA GLY A 137 1.56 34.53 0.42
C GLY A 137 1.95 33.35 1.31
N ARG A 138 3.01 32.57 0.99
CA ARG A 138 3.47 31.47 1.86
C ARG A 138 4.71 31.88 2.67
N PRO A 139 4.68 31.72 4.00
CA PRO A 139 5.85 32.00 4.82
C PRO A 139 6.98 30.99 4.52
N VAL A 140 8.20 31.48 4.40
CA VAL A 140 9.41 30.66 4.13
C VAL A 140 10.12 30.26 5.43
N THR A 141 9.62 30.76 6.57
CA THR A 141 10.22 30.55 7.90
C THR A 141 9.82 29.21 8.49
N TRP A 142 10.76 28.57 9.21
CA TRP A 142 10.48 27.34 9.96
C TRP A 142 9.75 27.64 11.27
N LEU A 143 10.08 28.74 11.90
CA LEU A 143 9.48 29.20 13.16
C LEU A 143 8.57 30.40 12.89
N CYS A 144 7.48 30.47 13.65
CA CYS A 144 6.61 31.66 13.62
C CYS A 144 7.33 32.81 14.36
N PRO A 145 7.30 34.05 13.86
CA PRO A 145 7.81 35.21 14.55
C PRO A 145 6.99 35.53 15.78
#